data_86e172cfd7a486e5be2faf0553fdfd34
#
_entry.id   86e172cfd7a486e5be2faf0553fdfd34
#
_cell.length_a   1.000
_cell.length_b   1.000
_cell.length_c   1.000
_cell.angle_alpha   90.00
_cell.angle_beta   90.00
_cell.angle_gamma   90.00
#
_symmetry.space_group_name_H-M   'P 1'
#
loop_
_entity.id
_entity.type
_entity.pdbx_description
1 polymer ?
#
loop_
_entity_poly.entity_id
_entity_poly.type
_entity_poly.pdbx_seq_one_letter_code
_entity_poly.pdbx_strand_id
1 'polypeptide(L)' 'MSNEQDAQMEVLRRDAIKTPNPYQGIKAIEELAAYGKVAIPKLLEVGNDSSIADPRVKQAANSEIERIKKGAKH' A
#
# COMPACT_ATOMS: atom_id res chain seq x y z
N MET A 1 5.62 20.22 6.35
CA MET A 1 4.44 20.07 5.55
C MET A 1 4.27 18.67 5.09
N SER A 2 3.07 18.33 4.87
CA SER A 2 2.72 16.96 4.53
C SER A 2 3.00 16.62 3.07
N ASN A 3 3.45 17.57 2.26
CA ASN A 3 3.64 17.32 0.84
C ASN A 3 4.66 16.25 0.55
N GLU A 4 5.75 16.24 1.32
CA GLU A 4 6.77 15.23 1.10
C GLU A 4 6.25 13.85 1.43
N GLN A 5 5.48 13.75 2.51
CA GLN A 5 4.93 12.47 2.88
C GLN A 5 3.94 11.98 1.82
N ASP A 6 3.08 12.87 1.34
CA ASP A 6 2.14 12.52 0.28
C ASP A 6 2.89 12.06 -0.97
N ALA A 7 3.96 12.75 -1.34
CA ALA A 7 4.72 12.37 -2.52
C ALA A 7 5.34 11.00 -2.36
N GLN A 8 5.87 10.70 -1.17
CA GLN A 8 6.46 9.39 -0.92
C GLN A 8 5.41 8.30 -0.98
N MET A 9 4.25 8.55 -0.39
CA MET A 9 3.18 7.56 -0.42
C MET A 9 2.70 7.34 -1.85
N GLU A 10 2.65 8.38 -2.66
CA GLU A 10 2.23 8.24 -4.04
C GLU A 10 3.23 7.40 -4.84
N VAL A 11 4.52 7.58 -4.59
CA VAL A 11 5.54 6.77 -5.25
C VAL A 11 5.35 5.31 -4.87
N LEU A 12 5.15 5.03 -3.59
CA LEU A 12 4.99 3.65 -3.14
C LEU A 12 3.71 3.03 -3.71
N ARG A 13 2.63 3.80 -3.76
CA ARG A 13 1.40 3.31 -4.36
C ARG A 13 1.61 2.95 -5.82
N ARG A 14 2.26 3.84 -6.55
CA ARG A 14 2.53 3.60 -7.96
C ARG A 14 3.42 2.39 -8.17
N ASP A 15 4.45 2.27 -7.34
CA ASP A 15 5.34 1.12 -7.43
C ASP A 15 4.58 -0.18 -7.19
N ALA A 16 3.72 -0.19 -6.18
CA ALA A 16 2.96 -1.40 -5.88
C ALA A 16 2.07 -1.82 -7.04
N ILE A 17 1.51 -0.84 -7.76
CA ILE A 17 0.60 -1.13 -8.86
C ILE A 17 1.36 -1.54 -10.12
N LYS A 18 2.48 -0.88 -10.39
CA LYS A 18 3.12 -1.04 -11.69
C LYS A 18 4.24 -2.04 -11.74
N THR A 19 4.77 -2.43 -10.60
CA THR A 19 5.90 -3.36 -10.62
C THR A 19 5.47 -4.72 -11.17
N PRO A 20 6.29 -5.33 -12.05
CA PRO A 20 5.98 -6.69 -12.51
C PRO A 20 6.34 -7.74 -11.47
N ASN A 21 7.09 -7.39 -10.45
CA ASN A 21 7.52 -8.33 -9.44
C ASN A 21 6.62 -8.23 -8.22
N PRO A 22 5.80 -9.25 -7.94
CA PRO A 22 4.87 -9.17 -6.81
C PRO A 22 5.56 -9.00 -5.47
N TYR A 23 6.77 -9.50 -5.31
CA TYR A 23 7.47 -9.32 -4.04
C TYR A 23 7.85 -7.87 -3.82
N GLN A 24 8.25 -7.18 -4.87
CA GLN A 24 8.52 -5.76 -4.75
C GLN A 24 7.25 -4.97 -4.50
N GLY A 25 6.15 -5.40 -5.11
CA GLY A 25 4.87 -4.75 -4.86
C GLY A 25 4.46 -4.89 -3.40
N ILE A 26 4.63 -6.09 -2.85
CA ILE A 26 4.29 -6.32 -1.45
C ILE A 26 5.20 -5.49 -0.55
N LYS A 27 6.47 -5.39 -0.89
CA LYS A 27 7.37 -4.59 -0.10
C LYS A 27 6.98 -3.12 -0.11
N ALA A 28 6.58 -2.60 -1.26
CA ALA A 28 6.11 -1.22 -1.35
C ALA A 28 4.87 -1.02 -0.50
N ILE A 29 3.98 -2.02 -0.48
CA ILE A 29 2.79 -1.95 0.35
C ILE A 29 3.15 -1.91 1.83
N GLU A 30 4.14 -2.71 2.24
CA GLU A 30 4.57 -2.70 3.63
C GLU A 30 5.14 -1.35 4.02
N GLU A 31 5.94 -0.76 3.14
CA GLU A 31 6.49 0.55 3.40
C GLU A 31 5.39 1.61 3.46
N LEU A 32 4.40 1.48 2.58
CA LEU A 32 3.28 2.40 2.58
C LEU A 32 2.50 2.28 3.89
N ALA A 33 2.29 1.06 4.35
CA ALA A 33 1.54 0.83 5.59
C ALA A 33 2.25 1.39 6.81
N ALA A 34 3.56 1.56 6.72
CA ALA A 34 4.32 2.11 7.84
C ALA A 34 3.90 3.56 8.16
N TYR A 35 3.29 4.24 7.21
CA TYR A 35 2.77 5.59 7.47
C TYR A 35 1.51 5.58 8.34
N GLY A 36 0.89 4.43 8.54
CA GLY A 36 -0.27 4.33 9.41
C GLY A 36 -1.56 4.71 8.72
N LYS A 37 -2.47 5.31 9.48
CA LYS A 37 -3.81 5.57 8.98
C LYS A 37 -3.86 6.49 7.77
N VAL A 38 -2.88 7.38 7.65
CA VAL A 38 -2.88 8.30 6.50
C VAL A 38 -2.65 7.56 5.20
N ALA A 39 -2.13 6.33 5.26
CA ALA A 39 -1.88 5.54 4.06
C ALA A 39 -3.10 4.72 3.64
N ILE A 40 -4.15 4.66 4.45
CA ILE A 40 -5.30 3.82 4.12
C ILE A 40 -5.90 4.16 2.75
N PRO A 41 -6.11 5.43 2.39
CA PRO A 41 -6.65 5.73 1.06
C PRO A 41 -5.77 5.19 -0.07
N LYS A 42 -4.44 5.30 0.10
CA LYS A 42 -3.52 4.77 -0.91
C LYS A 42 -3.57 3.26 -0.98
N LEU A 43 -3.63 2.62 0.18
CA LEU A 43 -3.71 1.17 0.23
C LEU A 43 -5.03 0.68 -0.38
N LEU A 44 -6.11 1.41 -0.16
CA LEU A 44 -7.38 1.06 -0.79
C LEU A 44 -7.29 1.12 -2.30
N GLU A 45 -6.59 2.11 -2.83
CA GLU A 45 -6.43 2.21 -4.27
C GLU A 45 -5.69 0.99 -4.82
N VAL A 46 -4.66 0.54 -4.12
CA VAL A 46 -3.95 -0.66 -4.54
C VAL A 46 -4.85 -1.89 -4.44
N GLY A 47 -5.56 -2.02 -3.34
CA GLY A 47 -6.40 -3.19 -3.13
C GLY A 47 -7.55 -3.30 -4.11
N ASN A 48 -7.98 -2.18 -4.70
CA ASN A 48 -9.09 -2.16 -5.64
C ASN A 48 -8.66 -2.01 -7.09
N ASP A 49 -7.36 -1.97 -7.34
CA ASP A 49 -6.87 -1.71 -8.70
C ASP A 49 -6.96 -2.98 -9.54
N SER A 50 -7.76 -2.93 -10.59
CA SER A 50 -7.97 -4.10 -11.43
C SER A 50 -6.82 -4.35 -12.40
N SER A 51 -5.90 -3.41 -12.53
CA SER A 51 -4.75 -3.60 -13.41
C SER A 51 -3.65 -4.45 -12.78
N ILE A 52 -3.74 -4.71 -11.48
CA ILE A 52 -2.75 -5.54 -10.82
C ILE A 52 -3.02 -6.99 -11.18
N ALA A 53 -2.02 -7.63 -11.80
CA ALA A 53 -2.18 -8.99 -12.28
C ALA A 53 -2.08 -10.01 -11.16
N ASP A 54 -1.24 -9.74 -10.17
CA ASP A 54 -0.98 -10.73 -9.12
C ASP A 54 -1.87 -10.45 -7.91
N PRO A 55 -2.78 -11.38 -7.58
CA PRO A 55 -3.69 -11.15 -6.45
C PRO A 55 -2.98 -11.04 -5.10
N ARG A 56 -1.75 -11.53 -5.00
CA ARG A 56 -1.04 -11.43 -3.74
C ARG A 56 -0.76 -9.98 -3.37
N VAL A 57 -0.54 -9.13 -4.36
CA VAL A 57 -0.31 -7.71 -4.11
C VAL A 57 -1.57 -7.07 -3.55
N LYS A 58 -2.72 -7.36 -4.15
CA LYS A 58 -3.98 -6.82 -3.68
C LYS A 58 -4.31 -7.33 -2.28
N GLN A 59 -4.05 -8.60 -2.03
CA GLN A 59 -4.28 -9.18 -0.71
C GLN A 59 -3.40 -8.53 0.34
N ALA A 60 -2.15 -8.24 -0.01
CA ALA A 60 -1.25 -7.58 0.92
C ALA A 60 -1.78 -6.20 1.30
N ALA A 61 -2.28 -5.45 0.31
CA ALA A 61 -2.83 -4.13 0.60
C ALA A 61 -4.03 -4.23 1.54
N ASN A 62 -4.93 -5.16 1.27
CA ASN A 62 -6.11 -5.33 2.11
C ASN A 62 -5.75 -5.78 3.51
N SER A 63 -4.75 -6.65 3.63
CA SER A 63 -4.31 -7.10 4.94
C SER A 63 -3.72 -5.96 5.76
N GLU A 64 -2.95 -5.09 5.11
CA GLU A 64 -2.38 -3.97 5.84
C GLU A 64 -3.45 -2.97 6.28
N ILE A 65 -4.47 -2.79 5.44
CA ILE A 65 -5.58 -1.91 5.82
C ILE A 65 -6.25 -2.45 7.08
N GLU A 66 -6.53 -3.75 7.10
CA GLU A 66 -7.18 -4.35 8.26
C GLU A 66 -6.32 -4.21 9.51
N ARG A 67 -5.03 -4.39 9.36
CA ARG A 67 -4.10 -4.28 10.48
C ARG A 67 -4.11 -2.87 11.05
N ILE A 68 -4.07 -1.87 10.17
CA ILE A 68 -4.08 -0.49 10.61
C ILE A 68 -5.41 -0.15 11.27
N LYS A 69 -6.51 -0.59 10.69
CA LYS A 69 -7.83 -0.30 11.23
C LYS A 69 -8.04 -0.91 12.60
N LYS A 70 -7.46 -2.07 12.84
CA LYS A 70 -7.57 -2.71 14.13
C LYS A 70 -6.69 -2.06 15.18
N GLY A 71 -5.92 -1.06 14.79
CA GLY A 71 -5.04 -0.40 15.71
C GLY A 71 -3.90 -1.26 16.16
N ALA A 72 -3.45 -2.15 15.27
CA ALA A 72 -2.31 -2.99 15.60
C ALA A 72 -1.14 -2.12 15.96
N LYS A 73 -0.60 -2.40 17.10
CA LYS A 73 0.50 -1.63 17.54
C LYS A 73 1.63 -2.47 17.75
N HIS A 74 2.65 -1.89 17.78
CA HIS A 74 3.82 -2.68 17.98
C HIS A 74 4.68 -2.00 18.95
#